data_f1cfa20d1651db1028543edbe52f9544
#
_entry.id   f1cfa20d1651db1028543edbe52f9544
#
_cell.length_a   1.000
_cell.length_b   1.000
_cell.length_c   1.000
_cell.angle_alpha   90.00
_cell.angle_beta   90.00
_cell.angle_gamma   90.00
#
_symmetry.space_group_name_H-M   'P 1'
#
loop_
_entity.id
_entity.type
_entity.pdbx_description
1 polymer ?
#
loop_
_entity_poly.entity_id
_entity_poly.type
_entity_poly.pdbx_seq_one_letter_code
_entity_poly.pdbx_strand_id
1 'polypeptide(L)'
;MTLEATVARLAAPANPSEVPIFDFSRIDWSVLLVNWALAALIALVGWWLAKWVSRVLYRALSRAGVEPTLAGFLRNMAYAVMLVVVLITAMQKIGVSTTSLLAVLGAAGLAVGLAMKDSLSNIASGVMLIVLRPFRDGDSVQAAGLEGVIEEVRIFQTRMRTADNRLIVLPNSMITTAPIINFTARPQRRIDIVVG
;
A
#
# COMPACT_ATOMS: atom_id res chain seq x y z
N MET A 1 17.75 53.63 40.74
CA MET A 1 18.27 54.16 39.49
C MET A 1 18.93 53.00 38.71
N THR A 2 18.15 52.04 38.19
CA THR A 2 18.79 50.90 37.44
C THR A 2 17.81 50.01 36.65
N LEU A 3 16.52 50.05 36.83
CA LEU A 3 15.61 49.23 36.03
C LEU A 3 15.14 49.92 34.72
N GLU A 4 14.93 51.23 34.75
CA GLU A 4 14.53 51.99 33.54
C GLU A 4 15.66 52.06 32.47
N ALA A 5 16.94 52.13 32.90
CA ALA A 5 18.07 52.12 31.97
C ALA A 5 18.25 50.78 31.26
N THR A 6 17.87 49.66 31.90
CA THR A 6 17.94 48.32 31.31
C THR A 6 16.80 48.06 30.33
N VAL A 7 15.60 48.58 30.64
CA VAL A 7 14.43 48.50 29.72
C VAL A 7 14.62 49.41 28.49
N ALA A 8 15.20 50.59 28.67
CA ALA A 8 15.49 51.48 27.54
C ALA A 8 16.57 50.92 26.58
N ARG A 9 17.50 50.06 27.06
CA ARG A 9 18.47 49.39 26.17
C ARG A 9 17.85 48.19 25.40
N LEU A 10 16.80 47.57 25.94
CA LEU A 10 16.08 46.50 25.25
C LEU A 10 15.02 47.02 24.23
N ALA A 11 14.65 48.33 24.36
CA ALA A 11 13.68 48.97 23.50
C ALA A 11 14.29 49.83 22.40
N ALA A 12 15.64 49.92 22.33
CA ALA A 12 16.28 50.61 21.21
C ALA A 12 16.09 49.79 19.94
N PRO A 13 15.45 50.33 18.89
CA PRO A 13 15.34 49.61 17.63
C PRO A 13 16.76 49.39 17.11
N ALA A 14 17.09 48.12 16.83
CA ALA A 14 18.33 47.77 16.14
C ALA A 14 18.41 48.65 14.87
N ASN A 15 19.51 49.38 14.71
CA ASN A 15 19.71 50.28 13.60
C ASN A 15 19.43 49.51 12.27
N PRO A 16 18.44 49.92 11.45
CA PRO A 16 18.06 49.17 10.25
C PRO A 16 19.23 49.08 9.23
N SER A 17 20.33 49.79 9.42
CA SER A 17 21.52 49.66 8.62
C SER A 17 22.47 48.51 9.05
N GLU A 18 22.22 47.85 10.19
CA GLU A 18 23.03 46.75 10.70
C GLU A 18 22.38 45.36 10.52
N VAL A 19 21.24 45.26 9.89
CA VAL A 19 20.71 43.95 9.50
C VAL A 19 21.49 43.52 8.27
N PRO A 20 22.46 42.62 8.38
CA PRO A 20 23.19 42.14 7.19
C PRO A 20 22.19 41.36 6.35
N ILE A 21 21.81 41.93 5.20
CA ILE A 21 20.83 41.40 4.29
C ILE A 21 21.19 39.98 3.84
N PHE A 22 22.48 39.60 3.92
CA PHE A 22 22.99 38.23 3.80
C PHE A 22 24.45 38.20 4.28
N ASP A 23 24.73 37.55 5.39
CA ASP A 23 26.10 37.33 5.87
C ASP A 23 26.67 36.05 5.26
N PHE A 24 27.26 36.15 4.08
CA PHE A 24 27.92 35.04 3.38
C PHE A 24 29.12 34.47 4.15
N SER A 25 29.63 35.19 5.15
CA SER A 25 30.80 34.75 5.96
C SER A 25 30.42 33.68 7.01
N ARG A 26 29.11 33.52 7.31
CA ARG A 26 28.60 32.51 8.26
C ARG A 26 28.12 31.21 7.60
N ILE A 27 28.22 31.15 6.27
CA ILE A 27 27.89 29.92 5.55
C ILE A 27 29.07 28.96 5.69
N ASP A 28 28.87 27.88 6.47
CA ASP A 28 29.80 26.77 6.52
C ASP A 28 29.79 26.01 5.20
N TRP A 29 30.56 26.49 4.24
CA TRP A 29 30.67 25.89 2.91
C TRP A 29 31.06 24.43 2.95
N SER A 30 31.82 24.00 3.97
CA SER A 30 32.17 22.60 4.19
C SER A 30 30.94 21.75 4.48
N VAL A 31 30.00 22.20 5.32
CA VAL A 31 28.76 21.50 5.66
C VAL A 31 27.84 21.44 4.44
N LEU A 32 27.73 22.53 3.70
CA LEU A 32 26.95 22.55 2.45
C LEU A 32 27.48 21.55 1.43
N LEU A 33 28.79 21.57 1.14
CA LEU A 33 29.43 20.66 0.20
C LEU A 33 29.23 19.19 0.62
N VAL A 34 29.36 18.86 1.91
CA VAL A 34 29.15 17.51 2.44
C VAL A 34 27.69 17.09 2.26
N ASN A 35 26.73 17.97 2.57
CA ASN A 35 25.31 17.64 2.40
C ASN A 35 24.94 17.43 0.93
N TRP A 36 25.44 18.23 0.02
CA TRP A 36 25.25 18.06 -1.42
C TRP A 36 25.90 16.78 -1.94
N ALA A 37 27.11 16.47 -1.48
CA ALA A 37 27.81 15.24 -1.83
C ALA A 37 27.05 14.00 -1.32
N LEU A 38 26.52 14.05 -0.08
CA LEU A 38 25.68 12.98 0.48
C LEU A 38 24.36 12.85 -0.28
N ALA A 39 23.71 13.96 -0.64
CA ALA A 39 22.48 13.92 -1.43
C ALA A 39 22.72 13.28 -2.82
N ALA A 40 23.81 13.65 -3.47
CA ALA A 40 24.20 13.04 -4.75
C ALA A 40 24.51 11.55 -4.60
N LEU A 41 25.21 11.16 -3.53
CA LEU A 41 25.48 9.75 -3.23
C LEU A 41 24.18 8.97 -3.00
N ILE A 42 23.23 9.51 -2.19
CA ILE A 42 21.93 8.93 -1.96
C ILE A 42 21.16 8.79 -3.27
N ALA A 43 21.17 9.80 -4.12
CA ALA A 43 20.50 9.78 -5.41
C ALA A 43 21.08 8.69 -6.34
N LEU A 44 22.40 8.60 -6.44
CA LEU A 44 23.09 7.62 -7.29
C LEU A 44 22.88 6.18 -6.78
N VAL A 45 23.14 5.94 -5.49
CA VAL A 45 22.98 4.62 -4.88
C VAL A 45 21.51 4.21 -4.89
N GLY A 46 20.59 5.13 -4.54
CA GLY A 46 19.16 4.90 -4.56
C GLY A 46 18.62 4.59 -5.97
N TRP A 47 19.06 5.32 -6.97
CA TRP A 47 18.71 5.06 -8.36
C TRP A 47 19.22 3.70 -8.84
N TRP A 48 20.45 3.34 -8.51
CA TRP A 48 21.00 2.02 -8.82
C TRP A 48 20.21 0.91 -8.12
N LEU A 49 19.89 1.10 -6.82
CA LEU A 49 19.10 0.17 -6.02
C LEU A 49 17.68 0.02 -6.57
N ALA A 50 17.03 1.13 -6.95
CA ALA A 50 15.70 1.12 -7.56
C ALA A 50 15.70 0.31 -8.86
N LYS A 51 16.71 0.49 -9.72
CA LYS A 51 16.88 -0.33 -10.93
C LYS A 51 17.18 -1.79 -10.64
N TRP A 52 17.94 -2.07 -9.61
CA TRP A 52 18.29 -3.44 -9.24
C TRP A 52 17.06 -4.17 -8.69
N VAL A 53 16.36 -3.59 -7.71
CA VAL A 53 15.15 -4.17 -7.12
C VAL A 53 14.07 -4.39 -8.16
N SER A 54 13.78 -3.39 -9.01
CA SER A 54 12.76 -3.50 -10.05
C SER A 54 13.08 -4.61 -11.07
N ARG A 55 14.37 -4.83 -11.39
CA ARG A 55 14.82 -5.93 -12.25
C ARG A 55 14.69 -7.30 -11.58
N VAL A 56 15.01 -7.38 -10.29
CA VAL A 56 14.85 -8.62 -9.50
C VAL A 56 13.38 -8.99 -9.41
N LEU A 57 12.52 -8.01 -9.12
CA LEU A 57 11.07 -8.20 -9.09
C LEU A 57 10.54 -8.73 -10.42
N TYR A 58 10.92 -8.11 -11.54
CA TYR A 58 10.53 -8.57 -12.87
C TYR A 58 10.93 -10.02 -13.12
N ARG A 59 12.19 -10.39 -12.79
CA ARG A 59 12.67 -11.78 -12.96
C ARG A 59 11.92 -12.77 -12.06
N ALA A 60 11.61 -12.39 -10.82
CA ALA A 60 10.85 -13.23 -9.90
C ALA A 60 9.43 -13.48 -10.42
N LEU A 61 8.74 -12.43 -10.87
CA LEU A 61 7.40 -12.52 -11.45
C LEU A 61 7.38 -13.37 -12.75
N SER A 62 8.35 -13.16 -13.63
CA SER A 62 8.46 -13.94 -14.86
C SER A 62 8.73 -15.42 -14.58
N ARG A 63 9.53 -15.76 -13.56
CA ARG A 63 9.75 -17.17 -13.14
C ARG A 63 8.50 -17.78 -12.51
N ALA A 64 7.67 -16.99 -11.85
CA ALA A 64 6.39 -17.43 -11.28
C ALA A 64 5.28 -17.60 -12.34
N GLY A 65 5.59 -17.41 -13.63
CA GLY A 65 4.60 -17.56 -14.71
C GLY A 65 3.61 -16.39 -14.83
N VAL A 66 3.93 -15.25 -14.22
CA VAL A 66 3.09 -14.04 -14.35
C VAL A 66 3.19 -13.51 -15.77
N GLU A 67 2.04 -13.09 -16.31
CA GLU A 67 1.95 -12.54 -17.66
C GLU A 67 2.91 -11.36 -17.85
N PRO A 68 3.66 -11.31 -18.98
CA PRO A 68 4.73 -10.31 -19.19
C PRO A 68 4.29 -8.85 -19.07
N THR A 69 3.08 -8.52 -19.50
CA THR A 69 2.52 -7.18 -19.42
C THR A 69 2.34 -6.75 -17.96
N LEU A 70 1.76 -7.65 -17.13
CA LEU A 70 1.57 -7.42 -15.70
C LEU A 70 2.92 -7.32 -14.96
N ALA A 71 3.85 -8.22 -15.27
CA ALA A 71 5.20 -8.18 -14.70
C ALA A 71 5.94 -6.88 -15.05
N GLY A 72 5.79 -6.40 -16.29
CA GLY A 72 6.32 -5.12 -16.75
C GLY A 72 5.70 -3.93 -16.02
N PHE A 73 4.39 -3.93 -15.87
CA PHE A 73 3.65 -2.89 -15.12
C PHE A 73 4.11 -2.82 -13.66
N LEU A 74 4.17 -3.96 -12.95
CA LEU A 74 4.60 -4.03 -11.55
C LEU A 74 6.04 -3.58 -11.38
N ARG A 75 6.94 -3.95 -12.31
CA ARG A 75 8.32 -3.45 -12.33
C ARG A 75 8.37 -1.93 -12.42
N ASN A 76 7.62 -1.34 -13.35
CA ASN A 76 7.63 0.11 -13.56
C ASN A 76 7.03 0.84 -12.35
N MET A 77 5.97 0.30 -11.76
CA MET A 77 5.36 0.84 -10.54
C MET A 77 6.35 0.82 -9.37
N ALA A 78 6.98 -0.32 -9.12
CA ALA A 78 7.98 -0.46 -8.06
C ALA A 78 9.17 0.51 -8.27
N TYR A 79 9.64 0.64 -9.51
CA TYR A 79 10.70 1.59 -9.86
C TYR A 79 10.28 3.04 -9.56
N ALA A 80 9.06 3.45 -9.98
CA ALA A 80 8.55 4.79 -9.76
C ALA A 80 8.43 5.12 -8.26
N VAL A 81 7.87 4.21 -7.47
CA VAL A 81 7.73 4.38 -6.01
C VAL A 81 9.10 4.52 -5.35
N MET A 82 10.05 3.65 -5.68
CA MET A 82 11.41 3.75 -5.13
C MET A 82 12.12 5.03 -5.55
N LEU A 83 11.93 5.48 -6.78
CA LEU A 83 12.53 6.74 -7.26
C LEU A 83 12.00 7.94 -6.49
N VAL A 84 10.69 7.97 -6.20
CA VAL A 84 10.06 9.01 -5.36
C VAL A 84 10.68 9.02 -3.95
N VAL A 85 10.84 7.86 -3.32
CA VAL A 85 11.47 7.75 -1.99
C VAL A 85 12.91 8.26 -2.01
N VAL A 86 13.70 7.87 -3.02
CA VAL A 86 15.08 8.32 -3.19
C VAL A 86 15.14 9.84 -3.36
N LEU A 87 14.27 10.41 -4.20
CA LEU A 87 14.20 11.84 -4.45
C LEU A 87 13.91 12.63 -3.16
N ILE A 88 12.88 12.19 -2.40
CA ILE A 88 12.52 12.83 -1.12
C ILE A 88 13.70 12.80 -0.15
N THR A 89 14.36 11.64 -0.02
CA THR A 89 15.50 11.48 0.89
C THR A 89 16.70 12.36 0.48
N ALA A 90 16.96 12.47 -0.82
CA ALA A 90 18.01 13.35 -1.33
C ALA A 90 17.68 14.84 -1.08
N MET A 91 16.42 15.25 -1.30
CA MET A 91 15.96 16.63 -1.05
C MET A 91 16.09 17.02 0.43
N GLN A 92 15.77 16.11 1.35
CA GLN A 92 15.93 16.35 2.80
C GLN A 92 17.40 16.63 3.16
N LYS A 93 18.35 15.94 2.52
CA LYS A 93 19.78 16.12 2.80
C LYS A 93 20.31 17.49 2.39
N ILE A 94 19.76 18.09 1.36
CA ILE A 94 20.13 19.47 0.93
C ILE A 94 19.32 20.56 1.66
N GLY A 95 18.52 20.18 2.69
CA GLY A 95 17.78 21.13 3.52
C GLY A 95 16.43 21.57 2.95
N VAL A 96 15.94 20.94 1.88
CA VAL A 96 14.60 21.22 1.33
C VAL A 96 13.53 20.58 2.21
N SER A 97 12.56 21.39 2.65
CA SER A 97 11.41 20.86 3.41
C SER A 97 10.55 19.99 2.52
N THR A 98 10.43 18.71 2.90
CA THR A 98 9.62 17.72 2.15
C THR A 98 8.26 17.49 2.80
N THR A 99 7.90 18.22 3.85
CA THR A 99 6.65 18.00 4.63
C THR A 99 5.41 18.11 3.76
N SER A 100 5.31 19.14 2.93
CA SER A 100 4.16 19.31 2.01
C SER A 100 4.13 18.22 0.94
N LEU A 101 5.28 17.79 0.45
CA LEU A 101 5.37 16.70 -0.53
C LEU A 101 4.93 15.37 0.09
N LEU A 102 5.36 15.08 1.32
CA LEU A 102 4.91 13.91 2.07
C LEU A 102 3.40 13.96 2.37
N ALA A 103 2.85 15.13 2.67
CA ALA A 103 1.41 15.29 2.86
C ALA A 103 0.63 14.98 1.58
N VAL A 104 1.06 15.46 0.42
CA VAL A 104 0.44 15.18 -0.88
C VAL A 104 0.56 13.67 -1.22
N LEU A 105 1.73 13.07 -1.01
CA LEU A 105 1.92 11.63 -1.24
C LEU A 105 1.08 10.79 -0.29
N GLY A 106 0.94 11.21 0.98
CA GLY A 106 0.06 10.56 1.94
C GLY A 106 -1.40 10.59 1.52
N ALA A 107 -1.87 11.76 1.06
CA ALA A 107 -3.24 11.91 0.53
C ALA A 107 -3.45 11.05 -0.73
N ALA A 108 -2.49 11.05 -1.66
CA ALA A 108 -2.54 10.20 -2.86
C ALA A 108 -2.53 8.70 -2.48
N GLY A 109 -1.68 8.29 -1.53
CA GLY A 109 -1.63 6.92 -1.01
C GLY A 109 -2.95 6.49 -0.36
N LEU A 110 -3.58 7.38 0.41
CA LEU A 110 -4.90 7.14 1.00
C LEU A 110 -5.96 6.95 -0.09
N ALA A 111 -5.96 7.81 -1.12
CA ALA A 111 -6.91 7.70 -2.23
C ALA A 111 -6.75 6.36 -2.98
N VAL A 112 -5.51 5.92 -3.25
CA VAL A 112 -5.22 4.62 -3.86
C VAL A 112 -5.66 3.49 -2.93
N GLY A 113 -5.37 3.57 -1.63
CA GLY A 113 -5.78 2.58 -0.63
C GLY A 113 -7.30 2.42 -0.57
N LEU A 114 -8.05 3.54 -0.58
CA LEU A 114 -9.52 3.52 -0.63
C LEU A 114 -10.05 2.92 -1.94
N ALA A 115 -9.43 3.24 -3.08
CA ALA A 115 -9.81 2.66 -4.36
C ALA A 115 -9.57 1.14 -4.42
N MET A 116 -8.58 0.62 -3.68
CA MET A 116 -8.26 -0.81 -3.62
C MET A 116 -8.95 -1.56 -2.48
N LYS A 117 -9.77 -0.90 -1.65
CA LYS A 117 -10.41 -1.46 -0.46
C LYS A 117 -11.11 -2.79 -0.74
N ASP A 118 -11.91 -2.85 -1.79
CA ASP A 118 -12.71 -4.05 -2.11
C ASP A 118 -11.83 -5.21 -2.59
N SER A 119 -10.77 -4.91 -3.33
CA SER A 119 -9.78 -5.92 -3.73
C SER A 119 -9.05 -6.51 -2.51
N LEU A 120 -8.65 -5.65 -1.56
CA LEU A 120 -8.00 -6.05 -0.32
C LEU A 120 -8.94 -6.88 0.57
N SER A 121 -10.22 -6.49 0.64
CA SER A 121 -11.27 -7.24 1.33
C SER A 121 -11.42 -8.65 0.76
N ASN A 122 -11.42 -8.79 -0.56
CA ASN A 122 -11.51 -10.10 -1.21
C ASN A 122 -10.29 -10.99 -0.91
N ILE A 123 -9.09 -10.43 -0.89
CA ILE A 123 -7.87 -11.17 -0.50
C ILE A 123 -7.97 -11.65 0.95
N ALA A 124 -8.30 -10.76 1.88
CA ALA A 124 -8.42 -11.09 3.30
C ALA A 124 -9.47 -12.19 3.52
N SER A 125 -10.62 -12.07 2.86
CA SER A 125 -11.68 -13.08 2.87
C SER A 125 -11.22 -14.39 2.26
N GLY A 126 -10.51 -14.38 1.15
CA GLY A 126 -9.95 -15.59 0.52
C GLY A 126 -8.98 -16.33 1.45
N VAL A 127 -8.07 -15.60 2.09
CA VAL A 127 -7.15 -16.16 3.08
C VAL A 127 -7.94 -16.77 4.25
N MET A 128 -8.98 -16.07 4.74
CA MET A 128 -9.84 -16.57 5.82
C MET A 128 -10.54 -17.87 5.42
N LEU A 129 -11.12 -17.96 4.21
CA LEU A 129 -11.77 -19.17 3.70
C LEU A 129 -10.80 -20.35 3.58
N ILE A 130 -9.58 -20.11 3.12
CA ILE A 130 -8.53 -21.13 2.98
C ILE A 130 -8.03 -21.63 4.35
N VAL A 131 -7.90 -20.75 5.34
CA VAL A 131 -7.41 -21.10 6.68
C VAL A 131 -8.48 -21.76 7.54
N LEU A 132 -9.68 -21.13 7.64
CA LEU A 132 -10.77 -21.61 8.51
C LEU A 132 -11.55 -22.78 7.89
N ARG A 133 -11.57 -22.90 6.56
CA ARG A 133 -12.21 -23.97 5.80
C ARG A 133 -13.66 -24.25 6.23
N PRO A 134 -14.56 -23.27 6.18
CA PRO A 134 -15.97 -23.47 6.50
C PRO A 134 -16.63 -24.47 5.52
N PHE A 135 -16.05 -24.64 4.37
CA PHE A 135 -16.38 -25.65 3.36
C PHE A 135 -15.10 -26.11 2.63
N ARG A 136 -15.18 -27.20 1.90
CA ARG A 136 -14.10 -27.79 1.10
C ARG A 136 -14.53 -27.86 -0.36
N ASP A 137 -13.55 -28.09 -1.23
CA ASP A 137 -13.83 -28.39 -2.64
C ASP A 137 -14.69 -29.66 -2.73
N GLY A 138 -15.77 -29.60 -3.49
CA GLY A 138 -16.80 -30.66 -3.60
C GLY A 138 -17.96 -30.51 -2.63
N ASP A 139 -17.91 -29.60 -1.64
CA ASP A 139 -19.06 -29.38 -0.75
C ASP A 139 -20.20 -28.65 -1.48
N SER A 140 -21.44 -29.12 -1.22
CA SER A 140 -22.66 -28.41 -1.60
C SER A 140 -22.95 -27.35 -0.55
N VAL A 141 -22.99 -26.08 -0.97
CA VAL A 141 -23.18 -24.95 -0.05
C VAL A 141 -24.15 -23.92 -0.62
N GLN A 142 -24.79 -23.19 0.29
CA GLN A 142 -25.44 -21.94 -0.04
C GLN A 142 -24.58 -20.80 0.52
N ALA A 143 -24.09 -19.94 -0.35
CA ALA A 143 -23.25 -18.80 0.00
C ALA A 143 -23.71 -17.54 -0.75
N ALA A 144 -23.80 -16.41 -0.07
CA ALA A 144 -24.29 -15.14 -0.63
C ALA A 144 -25.66 -15.28 -1.33
N GLY A 145 -26.53 -16.17 -0.84
CA GLY A 145 -27.87 -16.42 -1.40
C GLY A 145 -27.89 -17.34 -2.64
N LEU A 146 -26.74 -17.83 -3.08
CA LEU A 146 -26.62 -18.74 -4.23
C LEU A 146 -26.26 -20.17 -3.75
N GLU A 147 -26.83 -21.17 -4.37
CA GLU A 147 -26.59 -22.58 -4.04
C GLU A 147 -25.77 -23.24 -5.15
N GLY A 148 -24.82 -24.08 -4.76
CA GLY A 148 -23.99 -24.83 -5.69
C GLY A 148 -22.91 -25.65 -4.99
N VAL A 149 -22.14 -26.38 -5.79
CA VAL A 149 -20.98 -27.16 -5.34
C VAL A 149 -19.73 -26.32 -5.50
N ILE A 150 -18.93 -26.25 -4.45
CA ILE A 150 -17.63 -25.54 -4.49
C ILE A 150 -16.68 -26.32 -5.41
N GLU A 151 -16.12 -25.63 -6.41
CA GLU A 151 -15.09 -26.20 -7.28
C GLU A 151 -13.68 -25.81 -6.81
N GLU A 152 -13.48 -24.52 -6.46
CA GLU A 152 -12.16 -24.00 -6.11
C GLU A 152 -12.27 -22.69 -5.34
N VAL A 153 -11.50 -22.56 -4.27
CA VAL A 153 -11.31 -21.29 -3.55
C VAL A 153 -9.99 -20.65 -3.99
N ARG A 154 -10.08 -19.46 -4.59
CA ARG A 154 -8.93 -18.65 -5.02
C ARG A 154 -8.74 -17.43 -4.13
N ILE A 155 -7.63 -16.71 -4.33
CA ILE A 155 -7.27 -15.56 -3.50
C ILE A 155 -8.34 -14.45 -3.52
N PHE A 156 -8.93 -14.15 -4.68
CA PHE A 156 -9.89 -13.06 -4.84
C PHE A 156 -11.34 -13.55 -4.92
N GLN A 157 -11.57 -14.78 -5.37
CA GLN A 157 -12.88 -15.30 -5.73
C GLN A 157 -12.97 -16.79 -5.51
N THR A 158 -14.19 -17.29 -5.22
CA THR A 158 -14.52 -18.70 -5.15
C THR A 158 -15.36 -19.08 -6.35
N ARG A 159 -15.09 -20.25 -6.93
CA ARG A 159 -15.85 -20.84 -8.02
C ARG A 159 -16.82 -21.87 -7.48
N MET A 160 -18.05 -21.78 -7.92
CA MET A 160 -19.11 -22.73 -7.60
C MET A 160 -19.78 -23.19 -8.89
N ARG A 161 -20.31 -24.39 -8.87
CA ARG A 161 -21.10 -24.96 -9.96
C ARG A 161 -22.53 -25.26 -9.49
N THR A 162 -23.51 -24.75 -10.21
CA THR A 162 -24.93 -25.03 -9.95
C THR A 162 -25.29 -26.42 -10.39
N ALA A 163 -26.49 -26.93 -9.94
CA ALA A 163 -27.02 -28.24 -10.32
C ALA A 163 -27.26 -28.38 -11.83
N ASP A 164 -27.55 -27.28 -12.53
CA ASP A 164 -27.69 -27.19 -13.98
C ASP A 164 -26.36 -26.90 -14.71
N ASN A 165 -25.21 -27.13 -14.04
CA ASN A 165 -23.87 -27.08 -14.58
C ASN A 165 -23.40 -25.67 -15.00
N ARG A 166 -23.98 -24.61 -14.45
CA ARG A 166 -23.51 -23.25 -14.65
C ARG A 166 -22.37 -22.90 -13.68
N LEU A 167 -21.35 -22.21 -14.15
CA LEU A 167 -20.27 -21.67 -13.32
C LEU A 167 -20.73 -20.37 -12.67
N ILE A 168 -20.62 -20.31 -11.35
CA ILE A 168 -20.78 -19.10 -10.55
C ILE A 168 -19.40 -18.68 -10.05
N VAL A 169 -19.05 -17.41 -10.22
CA VAL A 169 -17.83 -16.81 -9.69
C VAL A 169 -18.21 -15.75 -8.67
N LEU A 170 -17.90 -16.01 -7.41
CA LEU A 170 -18.25 -15.13 -6.29
C LEU A 170 -16.99 -14.45 -5.74
N PRO A 171 -16.98 -13.12 -5.59
CA PRO A 171 -15.98 -12.44 -4.79
C PRO A 171 -15.96 -12.98 -3.35
N ASN A 172 -14.77 -13.27 -2.80
CA ASN A 172 -14.66 -13.90 -1.49
C ASN A 172 -15.30 -13.06 -0.36
N SER A 173 -15.24 -11.73 -0.47
CA SER A 173 -15.84 -10.83 0.51
C SER A 173 -17.36 -11.00 0.59
N MET A 174 -18.05 -11.30 -0.51
CA MET A 174 -19.50 -11.57 -0.49
C MET A 174 -19.84 -12.84 0.28
N ILE A 175 -18.97 -13.85 0.23
CA ILE A 175 -19.17 -15.11 0.93
C ILE A 175 -18.96 -14.92 2.44
N THR A 176 -17.89 -14.22 2.85
CA THR A 176 -17.55 -14.07 4.27
C THR A 176 -18.43 -13.08 5.03
N THR A 177 -19.13 -12.19 4.33
CA THR A 177 -20.05 -11.22 4.93
C THR A 177 -21.49 -11.73 5.02
N ALA A 178 -21.82 -12.86 4.40
CA ALA A 178 -23.13 -13.49 4.43
C ALA A 178 -23.10 -14.82 5.21
N PRO A 179 -24.25 -15.30 5.70
CA PRO A 179 -24.34 -16.65 6.26
C PRO A 179 -23.95 -17.70 5.23
N ILE A 180 -23.22 -18.72 5.68
CA ILE A 180 -22.82 -19.88 4.87
C ILE A 180 -23.58 -21.09 5.39
N ILE A 181 -24.33 -21.78 4.53
CA ILE A 181 -24.99 -23.04 4.84
C ILE A 181 -24.26 -24.13 4.07
N ASN A 182 -23.63 -25.06 4.79
CA ASN A 182 -22.97 -26.21 4.19
C ASN A 182 -23.86 -27.45 4.34
N PHE A 183 -24.34 -28.00 3.22
CA PHE A 183 -25.25 -29.12 3.18
C PHE A 183 -24.54 -30.46 3.32
N THR A 184 -23.26 -30.54 3.10
CA THR A 184 -22.44 -31.77 3.08
C THR A 184 -21.48 -31.91 4.25
N ALA A 185 -21.31 -30.87 5.06
CA ALA A 185 -20.37 -30.87 6.21
C ALA A 185 -20.75 -31.90 7.29
N ARG A 186 -22.01 -32.33 7.35
CA ARG A 186 -22.52 -33.33 8.31
C ARG A 186 -23.01 -34.57 7.57
N PRO A 187 -22.72 -35.79 8.09
CA PRO A 187 -23.11 -37.03 7.42
C PRO A 187 -24.60 -37.34 7.51
N GLN A 188 -25.33 -36.65 8.38
CA GLN A 188 -26.79 -36.89 8.59
C GLN A 188 -27.55 -35.60 8.38
N ARG A 189 -28.71 -35.72 7.69
CA ARG A 189 -29.64 -34.62 7.42
C ARG A 189 -31.04 -35.05 7.68
N ARG A 190 -31.85 -34.21 8.30
CA ARG A 190 -33.28 -34.44 8.48
C ARG A 190 -34.01 -34.29 7.14
N ILE A 191 -34.86 -35.24 6.82
CA ILE A 191 -35.79 -35.19 5.69
C ILE A 191 -37.21 -35.22 6.26
N ASP A 192 -38.02 -34.23 5.94
CA ASP A 192 -39.41 -34.16 6.31
C ASP A 192 -40.24 -34.70 5.15
N ILE A 193 -40.91 -35.86 5.34
CA ILE A 193 -41.78 -36.47 4.34
C ILE A 193 -43.22 -36.24 4.79
N VAL A 194 -44.00 -35.58 3.97
CA VAL A 194 -45.43 -35.43 4.16
C VAL A 194 -46.10 -36.62 3.44
N VAL A 195 -46.71 -37.51 4.22
CA VAL A 195 -47.50 -38.65 3.67
C VAL A 195 -48.95 -38.21 3.65
N GLY A 196 -49.57 -38.13 2.45
CA GLY A 196 -50.99 -37.80 2.23
C GLY A 196 -51.86 -39.02 2.35
#